data_9ba6204eba385dd8610f9a3a85a76f9f
#
_entry.id   9ba6204eba385dd8610f9a3a85a76f9f
#
_cell.length_a   1.000
_cell.length_b   1.000
_cell.length_c   1.000
_cell.angle_alpha   90.00
_cell.angle_beta   90.00
_cell.angle_gamma   90.00
#
_symmetry.space_group_name_H-M   'P 1'
#
loop_
_entity.id
_entity.type
_entity.pdbx_description
1 polymer ?
#
loop_
_entity_poly.entity_id
_entity_poly.type
_entity_poly.pdbx_seq_one_letter_code
_entity_poly.pdbx_strand_id
1 'polypeptide(L)'
;MELYLFNPDADMALADNGGHYIAPASVRRMTADLAWLPLWYAAPGSGVLMSEEAEYDFAGQMRQYFPLDVMPVVWNQLPEVSPASLYPWGWNVSLRRSLLKAGVCEDALPTVESLNRLRALAGRDVALRILQALAGLTFCCGSGVVLLDVQACSDYARRLGSCVFKTPWSGSGKGLLWCRSGFTELMSSRCARIIREQGFLTGFPIYNKVLDFALEYQSDGQGNVDFIGYSLFDTDERGAYSGNRLLSNEAIEQQILHFLPLAAWQQICIRLQQELASCYGWAYKGFLGVDMMICRMGDEENGEYRVFPCVEVNLRMNMGVVARLFFDRFMLPSANGCFRVEYFSDPASLHRAHEADKRESQAVIHDGKLLSGYLPLVPVGSESRYRAYVKVAE
;
A
#
# COMPACT_ATOMS: atom_id res chain seq x y z
N MET A 1 -10.39 13.33 -19.93
CA MET A 1 -10.70 12.13 -19.14
C MET A 1 -9.56 11.87 -18.17
N GLU A 2 -9.84 11.46 -16.93
CA GLU A 2 -8.85 10.94 -16.00
C GLU A 2 -8.55 9.48 -16.35
N LEU A 3 -7.29 9.06 -16.18
CA LEU A 3 -6.87 7.68 -16.47
C LEU A 3 -6.15 7.08 -15.27
N TYR A 4 -6.67 5.98 -14.77
CA TYR A 4 -6.14 5.23 -13.65
C TYR A 4 -5.37 4.01 -14.13
N LEU A 5 -4.30 3.64 -13.44
CA LEU A 5 -3.53 2.44 -13.78
C LEU A 5 -2.93 1.77 -12.55
N PHE A 6 -2.89 0.44 -12.60
CA PHE A 6 -2.34 -0.41 -11.54
C PHE A 6 -0.91 -0.83 -11.91
N ASN A 7 0.08 -0.22 -11.24
CA ASN A 7 1.51 -0.57 -11.35
C ASN A 7 2.10 -0.85 -9.96
N PRO A 8 1.88 -2.08 -9.43
CA PRO A 8 2.21 -2.44 -8.04
C PRO A 8 3.71 -2.52 -7.76
N ASP A 9 4.53 -2.42 -8.78
CA ASP A 9 6.00 -2.42 -8.73
C ASP A 9 6.61 -1.03 -8.49
N ALA A 10 5.80 -0.03 -8.17
CA ALA A 10 6.26 1.35 -7.99
C ALA A 10 7.46 1.47 -7.04
N ASP A 11 7.41 0.81 -5.86
CA ASP A 11 8.53 0.83 -4.89
C ASP A 11 9.78 0.14 -5.42
N MET A 12 9.64 -0.94 -6.19
CA MET A 12 10.77 -1.63 -6.80
C MET A 12 11.44 -0.76 -7.87
N ALA A 13 10.65 -0.03 -8.64
CA ALA A 13 11.14 0.94 -9.62
C ALA A 13 11.83 2.14 -8.94
N LEU A 14 11.33 2.60 -7.78
CA LEU A 14 12.00 3.62 -6.97
C LEU A 14 13.32 3.12 -6.39
N ALA A 15 13.40 1.85 -5.99
CA ALA A 15 14.62 1.23 -5.47
C ALA A 15 15.71 1.11 -6.54
N ASP A 16 15.36 0.74 -7.77
CA ASP A 16 16.30 0.62 -8.89
C ASP A 16 16.81 1.99 -9.37
N ASN A 17 15.93 3.00 -9.41
CA ASN A 17 16.20 4.38 -9.89
C ASN A 17 16.88 4.48 -11.28
N GLY A 18 17.03 3.40 -11.99
CA GLY A 18 17.81 3.32 -13.21
C GLY A 18 17.06 3.70 -14.49
N GLY A 19 15.86 4.19 -14.50
CA GLY A 19 15.08 4.51 -15.71
C GLY A 19 14.98 3.37 -16.76
N HIS A 20 15.67 2.26 -16.54
CA HIS A 20 15.65 1.02 -17.31
C HIS A 20 15.07 -0.15 -16.51
N TYR A 21 14.48 0.13 -15.36
CA TYR A 21 13.85 -0.88 -14.53
C TYR A 21 12.86 -1.71 -15.36
N ILE A 22 12.95 -3.01 -15.21
CA ILE A 22 12.03 -3.99 -15.82
C ILE A 22 11.44 -4.81 -14.67
N ALA A 23 10.12 -4.76 -14.53
CA ALA A 23 9.42 -5.54 -13.52
C ALA A 23 9.68 -7.05 -13.67
N PRO A 24 9.89 -7.80 -12.58
CA PRO A 24 9.96 -9.26 -12.61
C PRO A 24 8.70 -9.89 -13.24
N ALA A 25 8.84 -11.08 -13.84
CA ALA A 25 7.72 -11.74 -14.51
C ALA A 25 6.50 -11.94 -13.60
N SER A 26 6.69 -12.27 -12.32
CA SER A 26 5.61 -12.41 -11.34
C SER A 26 4.88 -11.09 -11.09
N VAL A 27 5.59 -9.97 -11.09
CA VAL A 27 5.00 -8.64 -10.90
C VAL A 27 4.26 -8.19 -12.15
N ARG A 28 4.82 -8.42 -13.34
CA ARG A 28 4.09 -8.17 -14.61
C ARG A 28 2.78 -8.97 -14.68
N ARG A 29 2.83 -10.24 -14.20
CA ARG A 29 1.62 -11.06 -14.09
C ARG A 29 0.60 -10.44 -13.11
N MET A 30 1.05 -10.02 -11.93
CA MET A 30 0.19 -9.33 -10.96
C MET A 30 -0.43 -8.06 -11.56
N THR A 31 0.35 -7.28 -12.30
CA THR A 31 -0.15 -6.07 -12.99
C THR A 31 -1.26 -6.41 -13.98
N ALA A 32 -1.09 -7.46 -14.78
CA ALA A 32 -2.10 -7.88 -15.74
C ALA A 32 -3.36 -8.42 -15.05
N ASP A 33 -3.21 -9.36 -14.12
CA ASP A 33 -4.35 -10.01 -13.45
C ASP A 33 -5.16 -9.04 -12.57
N LEU A 34 -4.54 -8.01 -12.00
CA LEU A 34 -5.20 -7.04 -11.12
C LEU A 34 -5.42 -5.67 -11.76
N ALA A 35 -5.27 -5.55 -13.07
CA ALA A 35 -5.38 -4.28 -13.80
C ALA A 35 -6.74 -3.59 -13.59
N TRP A 36 -7.81 -4.34 -13.34
CA TRP A 36 -9.15 -3.81 -13.06
C TRP A 36 -9.35 -3.29 -11.62
N LEU A 37 -8.38 -3.43 -10.73
CA LEU A 37 -8.54 -2.96 -9.35
C LEU A 37 -8.91 -1.47 -9.24
N PRO A 38 -8.41 -0.54 -10.10
CA PRO A 38 -8.84 0.85 -10.11
C PRO A 38 -10.34 1.07 -10.40
N LEU A 39 -11.07 0.13 -11.01
CA LEU A 39 -12.51 0.22 -11.23
C LEU A 39 -13.26 0.63 -9.95
N TRP A 40 -12.81 0.16 -8.81
CA TRP A 40 -13.49 0.32 -7.52
C TRP A 40 -13.24 1.64 -6.82
N TYR A 41 -12.24 2.43 -7.29
CA TYR A 41 -11.92 3.72 -6.70
C TYR A 41 -11.80 4.88 -7.69
N ALA A 42 -11.77 4.60 -8.98
CA ALA A 42 -11.72 5.64 -10.01
C ALA A 42 -12.95 6.55 -9.96
N ALA A 43 -12.77 7.79 -10.38
CA ALA A 43 -13.85 8.77 -10.50
C ALA A 43 -14.80 8.39 -11.64
N PRO A 44 -16.11 8.74 -11.57
CA PRO A 44 -17.03 8.56 -12.69
C PRO A 44 -16.55 9.26 -13.97
N GLY A 45 -16.76 8.65 -15.12
CA GLY A 45 -16.31 9.16 -16.41
C GLY A 45 -14.81 8.96 -16.70
N SER A 46 -14.11 8.19 -15.85
CA SER A 46 -12.69 7.88 -16.00
C SER A 46 -12.41 6.66 -16.85
N GLY A 47 -11.15 6.51 -17.26
CA GLY A 47 -10.61 5.28 -17.86
C GLY A 47 -9.74 4.49 -16.87
N VAL A 48 -9.67 3.17 -17.08
CA VAL A 48 -8.69 2.29 -16.46
C VAL A 48 -7.79 1.70 -17.54
N LEU A 49 -6.48 1.88 -17.40
CA LEU A 49 -5.50 1.40 -18.35
C LEU A 49 -5.30 -0.11 -18.20
N MET A 50 -5.54 -0.84 -19.29
CA MET A 50 -5.51 -2.28 -19.35
C MET A 50 -4.41 -2.78 -20.29
N SER A 51 -3.95 -4.02 -20.09
CA SER A 51 -3.22 -4.73 -21.13
C SER A 51 -4.16 -5.10 -22.28
N GLU A 52 -3.59 -5.33 -23.49
CA GLU A 52 -4.38 -5.74 -24.66
C GLU A 52 -5.11 -7.09 -24.46
N GLU A 53 -4.64 -7.91 -23.52
CA GLU A 53 -5.18 -9.24 -23.19
C GLU A 53 -6.32 -9.18 -22.14
N ALA A 54 -6.73 -8.00 -21.70
CA ALA A 54 -7.71 -7.86 -20.63
C ALA A 54 -9.14 -8.20 -21.08
N GLU A 55 -9.90 -8.86 -20.21
CA GLU A 55 -11.33 -9.11 -20.38
C GLU A 55 -12.13 -7.82 -20.23
N TYR A 56 -12.49 -7.20 -21.35
CA TYR A 56 -13.19 -5.90 -21.39
C TYR A 56 -14.59 -5.91 -20.76
N ASP A 57 -15.25 -7.07 -20.73
CA ASP A 57 -16.65 -7.16 -20.29
C ASP A 57 -16.83 -7.12 -18.77
N PHE A 58 -15.75 -7.23 -17.98
CA PHE A 58 -15.84 -7.24 -16.51
C PHE A 58 -16.50 -5.97 -15.95
N ALA A 59 -16.13 -4.80 -16.44
CA ALA A 59 -16.77 -3.55 -16.03
C ALA A 59 -18.26 -3.50 -16.40
N GLY A 60 -18.64 -4.04 -17.58
CA GLY A 60 -20.03 -4.18 -18.01
C GLY A 60 -20.83 -5.07 -17.09
N GLN A 61 -20.28 -6.20 -16.67
CA GLN A 61 -20.90 -7.11 -15.71
C GLN A 61 -21.09 -6.43 -14.34
N MET A 62 -20.08 -5.72 -13.83
CA MET A 62 -20.16 -5.06 -12.52
C MET A 62 -21.12 -3.86 -12.51
N ARG A 63 -21.29 -3.16 -13.65
CA ARG A 63 -22.28 -2.08 -13.79
C ARG A 63 -23.73 -2.53 -13.60
N GLN A 64 -24.04 -3.80 -13.75
CA GLN A 64 -25.38 -4.34 -13.49
C GLN A 64 -25.75 -4.27 -12.00
N TYR A 65 -24.74 -4.23 -11.13
CA TYR A 65 -24.90 -4.30 -9.68
C TYR A 65 -24.46 -3.03 -8.96
N PHE A 66 -23.50 -2.30 -9.53
CA PHE A 66 -22.86 -1.15 -8.89
C PHE A 66 -22.91 0.09 -9.80
N PRO A 67 -23.02 1.30 -9.23
CA PRO A 67 -23.01 2.55 -9.99
C PRO A 67 -21.59 2.90 -10.48
N LEU A 68 -21.06 2.10 -11.39
CA LEU A 68 -19.72 2.26 -11.96
C LEU A 68 -19.79 2.93 -13.32
N ASP A 69 -19.11 4.05 -13.48
CA ASP A 69 -18.96 4.76 -14.75
C ASP A 69 -17.47 4.90 -15.11
N VAL A 70 -16.87 3.77 -15.45
CA VAL A 70 -15.44 3.66 -15.77
C VAL A 70 -15.27 2.79 -17.02
N MET A 71 -14.46 3.22 -17.97
CA MET A 71 -14.24 2.49 -19.22
C MET A 71 -12.82 1.89 -19.30
N PRO A 72 -12.64 0.73 -19.97
CA PRO A 72 -11.30 0.23 -20.27
C PRO A 72 -10.62 1.10 -21.32
N VAL A 73 -9.32 1.30 -21.18
CA VAL A 73 -8.45 1.93 -22.16
C VAL A 73 -7.22 1.04 -22.32
N VAL A 74 -6.80 0.73 -23.54
CA VAL A 74 -5.59 -0.05 -23.79
C VAL A 74 -4.43 0.85 -24.22
N TRP A 75 -3.21 0.35 -24.03
CA TRP A 75 -1.98 1.10 -24.27
C TRP A 75 -1.89 1.71 -25.68
N ASN A 76 -2.38 1.02 -26.71
CA ASN A 76 -2.37 1.52 -28.10
C ASN A 76 -3.38 2.66 -28.35
N GLN A 77 -4.38 2.83 -27.48
CA GLN A 77 -5.37 3.91 -27.56
C GLN A 77 -4.90 5.21 -26.86
N LEU A 78 -3.80 5.18 -26.12
CA LEU A 78 -3.31 6.34 -25.34
C LEU A 78 -3.12 7.62 -26.18
N PRO A 79 -2.59 7.57 -27.42
CA PRO A 79 -2.47 8.76 -28.26
C PRO A 79 -3.82 9.40 -28.64
N GLU A 80 -4.85 8.58 -28.85
CA GLU A 80 -6.19 9.03 -29.24
C GLU A 80 -6.97 9.54 -28.03
N VAL A 81 -6.88 8.83 -26.91
CA VAL A 81 -7.56 9.17 -25.64
C VAL A 81 -7.03 10.48 -25.06
N SER A 82 -5.75 10.77 -25.22
CA SER A 82 -5.08 11.98 -24.72
C SER A 82 -5.53 12.35 -23.30
N PRO A 83 -5.17 11.55 -22.28
CA PRO A 83 -5.71 11.73 -20.93
C PRO A 83 -5.34 13.10 -20.36
N ALA A 84 -6.31 13.78 -19.77
CA ALA A 84 -6.12 15.08 -19.11
C ALA A 84 -5.34 14.95 -17.79
N SER A 85 -5.44 13.81 -17.13
CA SER A 85 -4.74 13.49 -15.88
C SER A 85 -4.50 12.00 -15.77
N LEU A 86 -3.38 11.63 -15.19
CA LEU A 86 -2.97 10.23 -14.97
C LEU A 86 -2.83 9.95 -13.47
N TYR A 87 -3.46 8.87 -13.04
CA TYR A 87 -3.47 8.41 -11.64
C TYR A 87 -2.91 6.99 -11.54
N PRO A 88 -1.57 6.82 -11.60
CA PRO A 88 -0.96 5.51 -11.40
C PRO A 88 -1.05 5.09 -9.94
N TRP A 89 -0.88 3.80 -9.69
CA TRP A 89 -0.66 3.28 -8.34
C TRP A 89 0.51 4.00 -7.66
N GLY A 90 1.62 4.18 -8.37
CA GLY A 90 2.73 5.00 -7.95
C GLY A 90 3.57 5.52 -9.11
N TRP A 91 3.95 6.78 -9.04
CA TRP A 91 4.79 7.42 -10.03
C TRP A 91 6.27 7.01 -9.91
N ASN A 92 6.92 6.78 -11.04
CA ASN A 92 8.35 6.57 -11.15
C ASN A 92 8.85 6.89 -12.57
N VAL A 93 10.17 6.99 -12.74
CA VAL A 93 10.80 7.37 -14.04
C VAL A 93 10.55 6.30 -15.11
N SER A 94 10.50 5.02 -14.74
CA SER A 94 10.26 3.92 -15.68
C SER A 94 8.85 3.97 -16.27
N LEU A 95 7.84 4.22 -15.42
CA LEU A 95 6.46 4.41 -15.87
C LEU A 95 6.33 5.62 -16.82
N ARG A 96 6.91 6.78 -16.44
CA ARG A 96 6.94 7.95 -17.30
C ARG A 96 7.47 7.62 -18.70
N ARG A 97 8.58 6.90 -18.77
CA ARG A 97 9.17 6.46 -20.04
C ARG A 97 8.23 5.56 -20.85
N SER A 98 7.55 4.63 -20.19
CA SER A 98 6.60 3.73 -20.83
C SER A 98 5.42 4.49 -21.42
N LEU A 99 4.87 5.47 -20.70
CA LEU A 99 3.79 6.33 -21.16
C LEU A 99 4.21 7.21 -22.34
N LEU A 100 5.43 7.79 -22.31
CA LEU A 100 5.98 8.53 -23.47
C LEU A 100 6.10 7.65 -24.71
N LYS A 101 6.60 6.41 -24.55
CA LYS A 101 6.68 5.45 -25.67
C LYS A 101 5.32 5.06 -26.23
N ALA A 102 4.30 5.06 -25.39
CA ALA A 102 2.93 4.79 -25.78
C ALA A 102 2.21 6.03 -26.35
N GLY A 103 2.92 7.16 -26.52
CA GLY A 103 2.40 8.35 -27.19
C GLY A 103 1.66 9.35 -26.28
N VAL A 104 1.77 9.21 -24.96
CA VAL A 104 1.26 10.24 -24.04
C VAL A 104 2.11 11.50 -24.17
N CYS A 105 1.45 12.66 -24.28
CA CYS A 105 2.13 13.97 -24.37
C CYS A 105 3.03 14.20 -23.16
N GLU A 106 4.24 14.72 -23.39
CA GLU A 106 5.21 14.99 -22.32
C GLU A 106 4.69 15.98 -21.29
N ASP A 107 3.94 16.99 -21.72
CA ASP A 107 3.37 18.03 -20.86
C ASP A 107 2.30 17.49 -19.89
N ALA A 108 1.72 16.32 -20.18
CA ALA A 108 0.77 15.62 -19.29
C ALA A 108 1.48 14.77 -18.24
N LEU A 109 2.81 14.66 -18.27
CA LEU A 109 3.59 13.80 -17.41
C LEU A 109 4.44 14.61 -16.42
N PRO A 110 4.64 14.12 -15.19
CA PRO A 110 5.55 14.76 -14.24
C PRO A 110 6.97 14.77 -14.79
N THR A 111 7.73 15.84 -14.53
CA THR A 111 9.13 15.94 -14.94
C THR A 111 10.00 14.91 -14.24
N VAL A 112 11.13 14.52 -14.82
CA VAL A 112 12.09 13.61 -14.17
C VAL A 112 12.58 14.19 -12.84
N GLU A 113 12.75 15.52 -12.76
CA GLU A 113 13.15 16.19 -11.53
C GLU A 113 12.08 16.04 -10.42
N SER A 114 10.79 16.23 -10.75
CA SER A 114 9.71 16.04 -9.78
C SER A 114 9.59 14.57 -9.34
N LEU A 115 9.84 13.61 -10.24
CA LEU A 115 9.87 12.19 -9.89
C LEU A 115 11.07 11.83 -9.00
N ASN A 116 12.22 12.43 -9.19
CA ASN A 116 13.37 12.26 -8.31
C ASN A 116 13.10 12.86 -6.92
N ARG A 117 12.42 14.01 -6.83
CA ARG A 117 11.95 14.56 -5.56
C ARG A 117 10.94 13.64 -4.87
N LEU A 118 9.98 13.11 -5.62
CA LEU A 118 9.01 12.13 -5.11
C LEU A 118 9.72 10.89 -4.56
N ARG A 119 10.71 10.36 -5.28
CA ARG A 119 11.52 9.24 -4.81
C ARG A 119 12.21 9.54 -3.48
N ALA A 120 12.82 10.71 -3.35
CA ALA A 120 13.46 11.11 -2.09
C ALA A 120 12.45 11.20 -0.94
N LEU A 121 11.25 11.75 -1.20
CA LEU A 121 10.18 11.86 -0.21
C LEU A 121 9.57 10.50 0.18
N ALA A 122 9.58 9.51 -0.71
CA ALA A 122 9.10 8.15 -0.43
C ALA A 122 10.13 7.29 0.32
N GLY A 123 11.30 7.82 0.65
CA GLY A 123 12.35 7.11 1.39
C GLY A 123 11.99 6.89 2.86
N ARG A 124 12.40 5.75 3.42
CA ARG A 124 12.16 5.43 4.84
C ARG A 124 12.87 6.36 5.83
N ASP A 125 13.86 7.11 5.41
CA ASP A 125 14.46 8.18 6.20
C ASP A 125 13.47 9.33 6.47
N VAL A 126 12.56 9.62 5.54
CA VAL A 126 11.48 10.60 5.74
C VAL A 126 10.47 10.08 6.77
N ALA A 127 10.02 8.83 6.65
CA ALA A 127 9.16 8.19 7.64
C ALA A 127 9.80 8.18 9.04
N LEU A 128 11.12 7.96 9.11
CA LEU A 128 11.87 8.02 10.37
C LEU A 128 11.88 9.44 10.96
N ARG A 129 12.01 10.49 10.14
CA ARG A 129 11.91 11.89 10.63
C ARG A 129 10.53 12.20 11.20
N ILE A 130 9.46 11.73 10.54
CA ILE A 130 8.08 11.86 11.05
C ILE A 130 7.94 11.11 12.38
N LEU A 131 8.43 9.88 12.48
CA LEU A 131 8.46 9.12 13.74
C LEU A 131 9.15 9.89 14.86
N GLN A 132 10.30 10.48 14.57
CA GLN A 132 11.08 11.28 15.55
C GLN A 132 10.30 12.52 16.02
N ALA A 133 9.55 13.18 15.14
CA ALA A 133 8.70 14.33 15.50
C ALA A 133 7.52 13.95 16.42
N LEU A 134 7.13 12.66 16.42
CA LEU A 134 6.05 12.12 17.26
C LEU A 134 6.56 11.47 18.55
N ALA A 135 7.88 11.25 18.69
CA ALA A 135 8.47 10.47 19.78
C ALA A 135 8.25 11.06 21.18
N GLY A 136 7.97 12.38 21.28
CA GLY A 136 7.69 13.06 22.55
C GLY A 136 6.24 12.96 23.03
N LEU A 137 5.33 12.39 22.22
CA LEU A 137 3.92 12.27 22.59
C LEU A 137 3.70 11.12 23.56
N THR A 138 2.80 11.32 24.52
CA THR A 138 2.38 10.27 25.46
C THR A 138 1.80 9.08 24.70
N PHE A 139 2.11 7.87 25.17
CA PHE A 139 1.72 6.59 24.56
C PHE A 139 2.37 6.29 23.19
N CYS A 140 3.32 7.10 22.72
CA CYS A 140 4.13 6.74 21.57
C CYS A 140 5.33 5.90 21.96
N CYS A 141 5.72 5.01 21.06
CA CYS A 141 7.00 4.30 21.08
C CYS A 141 7.61 4.36 19.67
N GLY A 142 8.76 3.77 19.53
CA GLY A 142 9.45 3.70 18.26
C GLY A 142 10.72 4.56 18.26
N SER A 143 11.80 3.93 17.88
CA SER A 143 13.08 4.60 17.65
C SER A 143 13.77 3.92 16.48
N GLY A 144 14.48 4.68 15.69
CA GLY A 144 15.21 4.16 14.55
C GLY A 144 16.38 5.07 14.19
N VAL A 145 17.24 4.58 13.33
CA VAL A 145 18.42 5.29 12.85
C VAL A 145 18.63 5.06 11.35
N VAL A 146 19.22 6.04 10.68
CA VAL A 146 19.75 5.87 9.32
C VAL A 146 21.18 5.32 9.42
N LEU A 147 21.50 4.31 8.63
CA LEU A 147 22.76 3.60 8.60
C LEU A 147 23.37 3.71 7.21
N LEU A 148 24.55 4.34 7.12
CA LEU A 148 25.17 4.69 5.83
C LEU A 148 26.28 3.72 5.41
N ASP A 149 26.71 2.86 6.33
CA ASP A 149 27.75 1.87 6.08
C ASP A 149 27.52 0.59 6.88
N VAL A 150 28.25 -0.47 6.51
CA VAL A 150 28.10 -1.81 7.10
C VAL A 150 28.61 -1.84 8.55
N GLN A 151 29.61 -1.04 8.89
CA GLN A 151 30.14 -0.98 10.25
C GLN A 151 29.07 -0.42 11.20
N ALA A 152 28.39 0.65 10.80
CA ALA A 152 27.25 1.20 11.54
C ALA A 152 26.13 0.17 11.74
N CYS A 153 25.82 -0.65 10.72
CA CYS A 153 24.85 -1.76 10.82
C CYS A 153 25.30 -2.78 11.88
N SER A 154 26.58 -3.20 11.83
CA SER A 154 27.14 -4.16 12.77
C SER A 154 27.12 -3.64 14.22
N ASP A 155 27.50 -2.39 14.42
CA ASP A 155 27.53 -1.75 15.74
C ASP A 155 26.11 -1.57 16.31
N TYR A 156 25.16 -1.21 15.45
CA TYR A 156 23.76 -1.12 15.81
C TYR A 156 23.19 -2.48 16.26
N ALA A 157 23.44 -3.53 15.49
CA ALA A 157 23.01 -4.89 15.84
C ALA A 157 23.67 -5.40 17.12
N ARG A 158 24.96 -5.12 17.32
CA ARG A 158 25.70 -5.53 18.53
C ARG A 158 25.15 -4.84 19.77
N ARG A 159 24.80 -3.56 19.68
CA ARG A 159 24.24 -2.76 20.80
C ARG A 159 22.87 -3.26 21.24
N LEU A 160 22.00 -3.67 20.28
CA LEU A 160 20.63 -4.07 20.56
C LEU A 160 20.45 -5.57 20.80
N GLY A 161 21.40 -6.41 20.38
CA GLY A 161 21.28 -7.87 20.36
C GLY A 161 20.35 -8.37 19.26
N SER A 162 19.18 -7.76 19.10
CA SER A 162 18.23 -8.06 18.03
C SER A 162 17.65 -6.79 17.43
N CYS A 163 17.54 -6.73 16.09
CA CYS A 163 17.04 -5.57 15.37
C CYS A 163 16.49 -5.98 13.99
N VAL A 164 15.84 -5.03 13.32
CA VAL A 164 15.43 -5.17 11.92
C VAL A 164 16.02 -4.01 11.11
N PHE A 165 16.65 -4.33 9.99
CA PHE A 165 17.03 -3.35 8.99
C PHE A 165 15.99 -3.32 7.89
N LYS A 166 15.71 -2.12 7.40
CA LYS A 166 14.75 -1.91 6.29
C LYS A 166 15.44 -1.19 5.15
N THR A 167 15.16 -1.64 3.92
CA THR A 167 15.66 -0.96 2.71
C THR A 167 14.96 0.38 2.52
N PRO A 168 15.59 1.37 1.88
CA PRO A 168 14.98 2.69 1.65
C PRO A 168 13.64 2.63 0.93
N TRP A 169 13.55 1.81 -0.11
CA TRP A 169 12.34 1.60 -0.92
C TRP A 169 12.06 0.11 -1.03
N SER A 170 10.89 -0.30 -0.56
CA SER A 170 10.37 -1.66 -0.77
C SER A 170 8.90 -1.71 -0.35
N GLY A 171 8.16 -2.63 -0.92
CA GLY A 171 6.78 -2.92 -0.55
C GLY A 171 6.58 -4.36 -0.09
N SER A 172 5.44 -4.62 0.56
CA SER A 172 4.98 -5.97 0.92
C SER A 172 5.98 -6.81 1.73
N GLY A 173 6.70 -6.20 2.67
CA GLY A 173 7.64 -6.89 3.57
C GLY A 173 8.95 -7.37 2.93
N LYS A 174 9.16 -7.20 1.63
CA LYS A 174 10.34 -7.72 0.92
C LYS A 174 11.67 -7.05 1.27
N GLY A 175 11.64 -5.87 1.86
CA GLY A 175 12.82 -5.09 2.23
C GLY A 175 13.25 -5.25 3.69
N LEU A 176 12.78 -6.26 4.42
CA LEU A 176 13.09 -6.49 5.82
C LEU A 176 14.26 -7.46 5.98
N LEU A 177 15.26 -7.09 6.76
CA LEU A 177 16.41 -7.91 7.14
C LEU A 177 16.39 -8.09 8.67
N TRP A 178 15.89 -9.24 9.12
CA TRP A 178 15.75 -9.57 10.54
C TRP A 178 17.08 -10.04 11.11
N CYS A 179 17.65 -9.30 12.06
CA CYS A 179 18.83 -9.67 12.84
C CYS A 179 18.41 -10.16 14.21
N ARG A 180 18.09 -11.46 14.35
CA ARG A 180 17.61 -12.05 15.62
C ARG A 180 18.71 -12.78 16.41
N SER A 181 19.74 -13.25 15.72
CA SER A 181 20.80 -14.12 16.30
C SER A 181 22.21 -13.58 16.05
N GLY A 182 22.34 -12.24 16.02
CA GLY A 182 23.62 -11.57 15.76
C GLY A 182 23.82 -11.19 14.27
N PHE A 183 24.79 -10.31 14.04
CA PHE A 183 25.11 -9.78 12.73
C PHE A 183 26.07 -10.72 11.99
N THR A 184 25.54 -11.53 11.08
CA THR A 184 26.30 -12.55 10.35
C THR A 184 27.01 -11.96 9.11
N GLU A 185 27.97 -12.68 8.54
CA GLU A 185 28.69 -12.31 7.31
C GLU A 185 27.73 -12.22 6.11
N LEU A 186 26.73 -13.10 6.04
CA LEU A 186 25.67 -13.03 5.02
C LEU A 186 24.87 -11.74 5.15
N MET A 187 24.53 -11.33 6.37
CA MET A 187 23.82 -10.07 6.63
C MET A 187 24.68 -8.86 6.28
N SER A 188 25.98 -8.91 6.64
CA SER A 188 26.97 -7.90 6.26
C SER A 188 26.99 -7.69 4.73
N SER A 189 27.11 -8.77 3.98
CA SER A 189 27.11 -8.74 2.51
C SER A 189 25.81 -8.19 1.92
N ARG A 190 24.65 -8.53 2.51
CA ARG A 190 23.36 -7.99 2.08
C ARG A 190 23.24 -6.49 2.38
N CYS A 191 23.63 -6.06 3.58
CA CYS A 191 23.63 -4.64 3.96
C CYS A 191 24.55 -3.85 3.02
N ALA A 192 25.78 -4.33 2.77
CA ALA A 192 26.72 -3.70 1.85
C ALA A 192 26.17 -3.50 0.46
N ARG A 193 25.48 -4.52 -0.08
CA ARG A 193 24.85 -4.43 -1.39
C ARG A 193 23.76 -3.38 -1.41
N ILE A 194 22.84 -3.38 -0.44
CA ILE A 194 21.73 -2.42 -0.40
C ILE A 194 22.24 -0.99 -0.24
N ILE A 195 23.20 -0.76 0.65
CA ILE A 195 23.77 0.58 0.86
C ILE A 195 24.45 1.07 -0.43
N ARG A 196 25.18 0.21 -1.15
CA ARG A 196 25.79 0.57 -2.43
C ARG A 196 24.74 0.89 -3.51
N GLU A 197 23.63 0.14 -3.56
CA GLU A 197 22.58 0.28 -4.59
C GLU A 197 21.57 1.39 -4.27
N GLN A 198 21.23 1.57 -2.99
CA GLN A 198 20.16 2.47 -2.56
C GLN A 198 20.62 3.60 -1.61
N GLY A 199 21.88 3.62 -1.19
CA GLY A 199 22.49 4.69 -0.43
C GLY A 199 22.50 4.50 1.09
N PHE A 200 21.50 3.85 1.69
CA PHE A 200 21.37 3.68 3.13
C PHE A 200 20.49 2.49 3.51
N LEU A 201 20.45 2.20 4.80
CA LEU A 201 19.45 1.37 5.47
C LEU A 201 18.85 2.15 6.64
N THR A 202 17.65 1.77 7.08
CA THR A 202 17.14 2.19 8.39
C THR A 202 17.14 1.01 9.35
N GLY A 203 17.56 1.23 10.60
CA GLY A 203 17.61 0.21 11.65
C GLY A 203 16.61 0.50 12.76
N PHE A 204 15.90 -0.53 13.23
CA PHE A 204 14.91 -0.43 14.30
C PHE A 204 15.08 -1.57 15.32
N PRO A 205 14.80 -1.35 16.61
CA PRO A 205 14.59 -2.44 17.56
C PRO A 205 13.42 -3.32 17.09
N ILE A 206 13.39 -4.56 17.55
CA ILE A 206 12.22 -5.44 17.36
C ILE A 206 11.24 -5.16 18.50
N TYR A 207 10.01 -4.82 18.13
CA TYR A 207 8.91 -4.55 19.07
C TYR A 207 7.95 -5.74 19.15
N ASN A 208 7.35 -5.95 20.32
CA ASN A 208 6.28 -6.93 20.50
C ASN A 208 4.96 -6.35 19.97
N LYS A 209 4.70 -6.61 18.69
CA LYS A 209 3.54 -6.12 17.96
C LYS A 209 2.27 -6.86 18.37
N VAL A 210 1.18 -6.12 18.58
CA VAL A 210 -0.15 -6.64 18.96
C VAL A 210 -1.19 -6.40 17.86
N LEU A 211 -1.11 -5.24 17.17
CA LEU A 211 -2.06 -4.87 16.12
C LEU A 211 -1.33 -4.11 15.02
N ASP A 212 -1.58 -4.48 13.76
CA ASP A 212 -1.19 -3.70 12.57
C ASP A 212 -2.38 -2.93 12.02
N PHE A 213 -2.19 -1.66 11.72
CA PHE A 213 -3.19 -0.82 11.08
C PHE A 213 -2.51 0.34 10.34
N ALA A 214 -3.27 1.03 9.50
CA ALA A 214 -2.79 2.24 8.84
C ALA A 214 -3.83 3.37 8.95
N LEU A 215 -3.34 4.60 8.88
CA LEU A 215 -4.14 5.77 8.59
C LEU A 215 -3.93 6.15 7.14
N GLU A 216 -5.03 6.23 6.40
CA GLU A 216 -5.01 6.56 4.98
C GLU A 216 -5.36 8.04 4.81
N TYR A 217 -4.65 8.70 3.90
CA TYR A 217 -4.76 10.14 3.66
C TYR A 217 -4.78 10.43 2.16
N GLN A 218 -5.24 11.63 1.82
CA GLN A 218 -5.15 12.20 0.48
C GLN A 218 -4.53 13.59 0.55
N SER A 219 -3.48 13.82 -0.23
CA SER A 219 -2.87 15.14 -0.43
C SER A 219 -3.42 15.78 -1.69
N ASP A 220 -3.80 17.06 -1.60
CA ASP A 220 -4.24 17.87 -2.75
C ASP A 220 -3.11 18.47 -3.56
N GLY A 221 -1.88 18.44 -3.03
CA GLY A 221 -0.70 19.10 -3.61
C GLY A 221 -0.72 20.63 -3.44
N GLN A 222 -1.60 21.17 -2.59
CA GLN A 222 -1.78 22.59 -2.32
C GLN A 222 -1.59 22.92 -0.83
N GLY A 223 -0.98 22.02 -0.09
CA GLY A 223 -0.66 22.17 1.33
C GLY A 223 -1.53 21.33 2.25
N ASN A 224 -2.65 20.76 1.78
CA ASN A 224 -3.54 19.97 2.62
C ASN A 224 -3.25 18.47 2.48
N VAL A 225 -3.36 17.76 3.60
CA VAL A 225 -3.35 16.30 3.68
C VAL A 225 -4.52 15.88 4.56
N ASP A 226 -5.56 15.35 3.93
CA ASP A 226 -6.82 15.03 4.59
C ASP A 226 -6.88 13.55 4.94
N PHE A 227 -7.32 13.24 6.16
CA PHE A 227 -7.60 11.88 6.59
C PHE A 227 -8.82 11.32 5.86
N ILE A 228 -8.69 10.14 5.25
CA ILE A 228 -9.77 9.47 4.52
C ILE A 228 -10.27 8.22 5.23
N GLY A 229 -9.56 7.69 6.20
CA GLY A 229 -10.03 6.58 7.01
C GLY A 229 -8.91 5.69 7.54
N TYR A 230 -9.34 4.70 8.31
CA TYR A 230 -8.48 3.65 8.85
C TYR A 230 -8.46 2.43 7.94
N SER A 231 -7.34 1.72 7.99
CA SER A 231 -7.13 0.43 7.36
C SER A 231 -6.59 -0.55 8.39
N LEU A 232 -7.33 -1.62 8.68
CA LEU A 232 -6.89 -2.69 9.55
C LEU A 232 -6.46 -3.87 8.68
N PHE A 233 -5.19 -4.25 8.76
CA PHE A 233 -4.62 -5.27 7.90
C PHE A 233 -3.95 -6.40 8.68
N ASP A 234 -3.92 -7.57 8.06
CA ASP A 234 -3.25 -8.74 8.57
C ASP A 234 -1.91 -8.94 7.82
N THR A 235 -0.90 -9.37 8.54
CA THR A 235 0.39 -9.78 7.97
C THR A 235 0.69 -11.23 8.36
N ASP A 236 1.41 -11.95 7.48
CA ASP A 236 1.92 -13.27 7.81
C ASP A 236 3.10 -13.20 8.80
N GLU A 237 3.62 -14.37 9.22
CA GLU A 237 4.75 -14.49 10.14
C GLU A 237 6.05 -13.83 9.62
N ARG A 238 6.14 -13.57 8.32
CA ARG A 238 7.27 -12.91 7.66
C ARG A 238 7.08 -11.41 7.51
N GLY A 239 5.89 -10.89 7.89
CA GLY A 239 5.48 -9.50 7.73
C GLY A 239 4.97 -9.17 6.32
N ALA A 240 4.64 -10.17 5.50
CA ALA A 240 4.02 -9.92 4.21
C ALA A 240 2.51 -9.68 4.37
N TYR A 241 2.00 -8.69 3.66
CA TYR A 241 0.59 -8.35 3.64
C TYR A 241 -0.27 -9.54 3.17
N SER A 242 -1.35 -9.83 3.90
CA SER A 242 -2.30 -10.90 3.59
C SER A 242 -3.72 -10.41 3.29
N GLY A 243 -4.08 -9.20 3.66
CA GLY A 243 -5.37 -8.58 3.36
C GLY A 243 -5.81 -7.56 4.39
N ASN A 244 -6.98 -6.96 4.15
CA ASN A 244 -7.60 -5.99 5.05
C ASN A 244 -8.91 -6.53 5.62
N ARG A 245 -9.21 -6.14 6.86
CA ARG A 245 -10.55 -6.26 7.42
C ARG A 245 -11.38 -5.07 6.95
N LEU A 246 -12.57 -5.34 6.47
CA LEU A 246 -13.52 -4.33 6.00
C LEU A 246 -14.50 -4.02 7.12
N LEU A 247 -14.25 -2.90 7.81
CA LEU A 247 -15.01 -2.41 8.95
C LEU A 247 -15.22 -0.89 8.81
N SER A 248 -16.21 -0.35 9.55
CA SER A 248 -16.35 1.09 9.63
C SER A 248 -15.16 1.75 10.34
N ASN A 249 -14.93 3.05 10.10
CA ASN A 249 -13.89 3.80 10.78
C ASN A 249 -14.07 3.76 12.31
N GLU A 250 -15.31 3.86 12.78
CA GLU A 250 -15.66 3.81 14.20
C GLU A 250 -15.30 2.44 14.80
N ALA A 251 -15.58 1.34 14.08
CA ALA A 251 -15.27 0.00 14.55
C ALA A 251 -13.75 -0.25 14.63
N ILE A 252 -12.97 0.28 13.69
CA ILE A 252 -11.50 0.20 13.74
C ILE A 252 -10.94 1.07 14.86
N GLU A 253 -11.42 2.31 14.97
CA GLU A 253 -10.99 3.22 16.05
C GLU A 253 -11.25 2.63 17.43
N GLN A 254 -12.41 2.00 17.65
CA GLN A 254 -12.69 1.31 18.92
C GLN A 254 -11.68 0.20 19.24
N GLN A 255 -11.19 -0.53 18.23
CA GLN A 255 -10.13 -1.52 18.46
C GLN A 255 -8.80 -0.86 18.88
N ILE A 256 -8.46 0.30 18.30
CA ILE A 256 -7.27 1.08 18.69
C ILE A 256 -7.43 1.62 20.12
N LEU A 257 -8.62 2.17 20.45
CA LEU A 257 -8.93 2.75 21.76
C LEU A 257 -9.03 1.70 22.88
N HIS A 258 -9.09 0.42 22.55
CA HIS A 258 -8.88 -0.63 23.56
C HIS A 258 -7.47 -0.56 24.20
N PHE A 259 -6.49 -0.04 23.49
CA PHE A 259 -5.09 0.04 23.93
C PHE A 259 -4.65 1.43 24.36
N LEU A 260 -5.35 2.49 23.92
CA LEU A 260 -4.94 3.88 24.09
C LEU A 260 -6.09 4.75 24.56
N PRO A 261 -5.86 5.72 25.44
CA PRO A 261 -6.87 6.74 25.78
C PRO A 261 -7.21 7.61 24.56
N LEU A 262 -8.49 7.93 24.37
CA LEU A 262 -8.98 8.74 23.26
C LEU A 262 -8.22 10.07 23.09
N ALA A 263 -8.00 10.80 24.18
CA ALA A 263 -7.31 12.10 24.13
C ALA A 263 -5.85 11.97 23.61
N ALA A 264 -5.15 10.90 24.00
CA ALA A 264 -3.79 10.63 23.52
C ALA A 264 -3.83 10.25 22.03
N TRP A 265 -4.79 9.41 21.62
CA TRP A 265 -4.97 9.03 20.23
C TRP A 265 -5.24 10.22 19.32
N GLN A 266 -6.15 11.10 19.72
CA GLN A 266 -6.46 12.34 18.99
C GLN A 266 -5.25 13.25 18.82
N GLN A 267 -4.43 13.42 19.87
CA GLN A 267 -3.19 14.20 19.78
C GLN A 267 -2.19 13.61 18.78
N ILE A 268 -2.06 12.28 18.77
CA ILE A 268 -1.19 11.57 17.82
C ILE A 268 -1.68 11.80 16.38
N CYS A 269 -2.97 11.64 16.12
CA CYS A 269 -3.57 11.84 14.79
C CYS A 269 -3.38 13.29 14.30
N ILE A 270 -3.66 14.28 15.14
CA ILE A 270 -3.49 15.69 14.79
C ILE A 270 -2.01 16.00 14.47
N ARG A 271 -1.10 15.57 15.34
CA ARG A 271 0.32 15.82 15.13
C ARG A 271 0.85 15.11 13.89
N LEU A 272 0.46 13.86 13.66
CA LEU A 272 0.82 13.13 12.45
C LEU A 272 0.36 13.85 11.19
N GLN A 273 -0.91 14.28 11.14
CA GLN A 273 -1.46 15.01 9.99
C GLN A 273 -0.68 16.30 9.70
N GLN A 274 -0.27 17.04 10.75
CA GLN A 274 0.58 18.24 10.62
C GLN A 274 1.95 17.90 10.02
N GLU A 275 2.60 16.83 10.49
CA GLU A 275 3.88 16.39 9.95
C GLU A 275 3.76 15.92 8.48
N LEU A 276 2.68 15.21 8.15
CA LEU A 276 2.41 14.79 6.77
C LEU A 276 2.16 16.00 5.85
N ALA A 277 1.37 16.98 6.28
CA ALA A 277 1.13 18.20 5.52
C ALA A 277 2.43 18.99 5.30
N SER A 278 3.28 19.09 6.33
CA SER A 278 4.60 19.73 6.24
C SER A 278 5.54 19.03 5.25
N CYS A 279 5.55 17.68 5.25
CA CYS A 279 6.44 16.89 4.40
C CYS A 279 5.95 16.76 2.97
N TYR A 280 4.64 16.57 2.79
CA TYR A 280 4.08 16.10 1.51
C TYR A 280 3.06 17.07 0.89
N GLY A 281 2.41 17.93 1.68
CA GLY A 281 1.25 18.71 1.25
C GLY A 281 1.47 19.55 -0.01
N TRP A 282 2.65 20.12 -0.20
CA TRP A 282 3.02 20.89 -1.40
C TRP A 282 3.79 20.09 -2.46
N ALA A 283 4.36 18.97 -2.06
CA ALA A 283 5.29 18.23 -2.89
C ALA A 283 4.67 16.99 -3.56
N TYR A 284 3.51 16.57 -3.10
CA TYR A 284 2.83 15.37 -3.56
C TYR A 284 1.34 15.59 -3.68
N LYS A 285 0.74 15.10 -4.77
CA LYS A 285 -0.71 15.03 -4.98
C LYS A 285 -1.10 13.56 -5.17
N GLY A 286 -2.01 13.05 -4.33
CA GLY A 286 -2.47 11.67 -4.40
C GLY A 286 -2.73 11.05 -3.03
N PHE A 287 -3.00 9.75 -3.02
CA PHE A 287 -3.19 8.99 -1.79
C PHE A 287 -1.86 8.64 -1.14
N LEU A 288 -1.86 8.57 0.18
CA LEU A 288 -0.75 8.05 0.97
C LEU A 288 -1.29 7.32 2.20
N GLY A 289 -0.56 6.30 2.65
CA GLY A 289 -0.90 5.55 3.86
C GLY A 289 0.26 5.57 4.85
N VAL A 290 -0.06 5.68 6.14
CA VAL A 290 0.92 5.60 7.22
C VAL A 290 0.68 4.32 8.00
N ASP A 291 1.57 3.35 7.83
CA ASP A 291 1.51 2.10 8.58
C ASP A 291 1.90 2.36 10.04
N MET A 292 1.11 1.81 10.93
CA MET A 292 1.26 1.90 12.37
C MET A 292 1.13 0.54 13.03
N MET A 293 1.60 0.43 14.26
CA MET A 293 1.33 -0.77 15.06
C MET A 293 1.14 -0.43 16.53
N ILE A 294 0.28 -1.19 17.21
CA ILE A 294 0.26 -1.23 18.68
C ILE A 294 1.33 -2.21 19.14
N CYS A 295 2.13 -1.78 20.08
CA CYS A 295 3.18 -2.57 20.70
C CYS A 295 2.90 -2.75 22.19
N ARG A 296 3.17 -3.96 22.71
CA ARG A 296 3.25 -4.21 24.15
C ARG A 296 4.68 -3.90 24.61
N MET A 297 4.79 -3.05 25.61
CA MET A 297 6.06 -2.68 26.23
C MET A 297 6.18 -3.38 27.59
N GLY A 298 7.37 -3.93 27.93
CA GLY A 298 7.60 -4.68 29.17
C GLY A 298 7.18 -6.14 29.11
N ASP A 299 7.02 -6.77 30.28
CA ASP A 299 6.71 -8.19 30.43
C ASP A 299 5.22 -8.51 30.18
N GLU A 300 4.91 -9.78 29.95
CA GLU A 300 3.54 -10.23 29.59
C GLU A 300 2.47 -9.89 30.64
N GLU A 301 2.82 -9.86 31.93
CA GLU A 301 1.86 -9.65 33.02
C GLU A 301 1.57 -8.17 33.35
N ASN A 302 2.50 -7.23 33.07
CA ASN A 302 2.38 -5.81 33.42
C ASN A 302 2.72 -4.87 32.26
N GLY A 303 2.61 -5.33 31.02
CA GLY A 303 2.99 -4.56 29.84
C GLY A 303 2.03 -3.41 29.54
N GLU A 304 2.57 -2.21 29.38
CA GLU A 304 1.84 -1.07 28.84
C GLU A 304 1.73 -1.20 27.32
N TYR A 305 0.63 -0.69 26.76
CA TYR A 305 0.49 -0.56 25.32
C TYR A 305 0.92 0.83 24.84
N ARG A 306 1.62 0.85 23.71
CA ARG A 306 2.03 2.07 23.03
C ARG A 306 1.86 1.92 21.54
N VAL A 307 1.64 3.04 20.85
CA VAL A 307 1.60 3.05 19.40
C VAL A 307 2.99 3.39 18.84
N PHE A 308 3.38 2.65 17.82
CA PHE A 308 4.48 3.04 16.93
C PHE A 308 3.84 3.82 15.77
N PRO A 309 3.89 5.17 15.80
CA PRO A 309 2.97 6.00 15.03
C PRO A 309 3.39 6.23 13.56
N CYS A 310 4.54 5.71 13.15
CA CYS A 310 5.00 5.78 11.76
C CYS A 310 6.01 4.67 11.47
N VAL A 311 5.54 3.50 11.10
CA VAL A 311 6.37 2.34 10.72
C VAL A 311 6.91 2.51 9.31
N GLU A 312 6.06 3.07 8.42
CA GLU A 312 6.33 3.34 7.01
C GLU A 312 5.31 4.35 6.48
N VAL A 313 5.71 5.15 5.50
CA VAL A 313 4.79 5.98 4.70
C VAL A 313 4.76 5.43 3.28
N ASN A 314 3.60 4.96 2.86
CA ASN A 314 3.32 4.52 1.51
C ASN A 314 2.89 5.75 0.67
N LEU A 315 3.84 6.47 0.06
CA LEU A 315 3.58 7.70 -0.71
C LEU A 315 3.07 7.35 -2.12
N ARG A 316 1.96 6.64 -2.16
CA ARG A 316 1.29 6.10 -3.34
C ARG A 316 -0.05 5.50 -2.97
N MET A 317 -0.82 5.07 -3.97
CA MET A 317 -1.96 4.19 -3.75
C MET A 317 -1.50 2.91 -3.05
N ASN A 318 -2.34 2.35 -2.18
CA ASN A 318 -2.06 1.12 -1.45
C ASN A 318 -3.35 0.29 -1.24
N MET A 319 -3.20 -0.96 -0.79
CA MET A 319 -4.33 -1.87 -0.62
C MET A 319 -5.28 -1.42 0.51
N GLY A 320 -4.78 -0.71 1.52
CA GLY A 320 -5.60 -0.13 2.58
C GLY A 320 -6.55 0.95 2.05
N VAL A 321 -6.06 1.85 1.19
CA VAL A 321 -6.89 2.85 0.50
C VAL A 321 -7.95 2.16 -0.37
N VAL A 322 -7.59 1.12 -1.14
CA VAL A 322 -8.57 0.37 -1.94
C VAL A 322 -9.67 -0.22 -1.05
N ALA A 323 -9.26 -0.90 0.03
CA ALA A 323 -10.18 -1.52 0.99
C ALA A 323 -11.11 -0.47 1.63
N ARG A 324 -10.56 0.70 2.04
CA ARG A 324 -11.34 1.79 2.64
C ARG A 324 -12.34 2.38 1.65
N LEU A 325 -11.90 2.74 0.45
CA LEU A 325 -12.76 3.33 -0.56
C LEU A 325 -13.84 2.34 -1.05
N PHE A 326 -13.50 1.05 -1.14
CA PHE A 326 -14.49 0.02 -1.43
C PHE A 326 -15.54 -0.08 -0.34
N PHE A 327 -15.14 -0.14 0.92
CA PHE A 327 -16.08 -0.17 2.05
C PHE A 327 -17.03 1.02 2.03
N ASP A 328 -16.52 2.23 1.92
CA ASP A 328 -17.32 3.46 1.96
C ASP A 328 -18.31 3.56 0.80
N ARG A 329 -17.89 3.11 -0.39
CA ARG A 329 -18.73 3.22 -1.58
C ARG A 329 -19.73 2.08 -1.73
N PHE A 330 -19.36 0.85 -1.37
CA PHE A 330 -20.06 -0.36 -1.79
C PHE A 330 -20.48 -1.30 -0.66
N MET A 331 -20.27 -0.93 0.61
CA MET A 331 -20.73 -1.70 1.76
C MET A 331 -21.65 -0.87 2.66
N LEU A 332 -22.38 -1.55 3.54
CA LEU A 332 -23.12 -0.90 4.61
C LEU A 332 -22.19 -0.57 5.78
N PRO A 333 -22.44 0.51 6.55
CA PRO A 333 -21.62 0.85 7.72
C PRO A 333 -21.54 -0.25 8.79
N SER A 334 -22.56 -1.10 8.89
CA SER A 334 -22.63 -2.24 9.82
C SER A 334 -22.00 -3.52 9.28
N ALA A 335 -21.58 -3.53 8.00
CA ALA A 335 -21.03 -4.73 7.39
C ALA A 335 -19.65 -5.07 7.96
N ASN A 336 -19.36 -6.38 7.98
CA ASN A 336 -18.06 -6.93 8.37
C ASN A 336 -17.58 -7.89 7.28
N GLY A 337 -16.39 -7.68 6.78
CA GLY A 337 -15.84 -8.49 5.72
C GLY A 337 -14.32 -8.45 5.64
N CYS A 338 -13.79 -9.03 4.59
CA CYS A 338 -12.37 -8.97 4.29
C CYS A 338 -12.13 -8.64 2.81
N PHE A 339 -11.09 -7.90 2.55
CA PHE A 339 -10.48 -7.70 1.22
C PHE A 339 -9.21 -8.53 1.17
N ARG A 340 -9.05 -9.33 0.13
CA ARG A 340 -7.90 -10.22 -0.06
C ARG A 340 -7.32 -10.10 -1.45
N VAL A 341 -5.99 -10.24 -1.52
CA VAL A 341 -5.24 -10.46 -2.76
C VAL A 341 -4.46 -11.75 -2.60
N GLU A 342 -4.71 -12.70 -3.47
CA GLU A 342 -4.11 -14.04 -3.38
C GLU A 342 -3.34 -14.40 -4.64
N TYR A 343 -2.24 -15.12 -4.45
CA TYR A 343 -1.41 -15.68 -5.52
C TYR A 343 -1.49 -17.20 -5.51
N PHE A 344 -1.61 -17.77 -6.70
CA PHE A 344 -1.55 -19.20 -6.94
C PHE A 344 -0.43 -19.53 -7.94
N SER A 345 0.38 -20.53 -7.62
CA SER A 345 1.44 -20.99 -8.53
C SER A 345 0.90 -21.67 -9.78
N ASP A 346 -0.35 -22.16 -9.72
CA ASP A 346 -1.05 -22.87 -10.76
C ASP A 346 -2.41 -22.20 -11.05
N PRO A 347 -2.66 -21.78 -12.32
CA PRO A 347 -3.94 -21.16 -12.71
C PRO A 347 -5.17 -22.03 -12.44
N ALA A 348 -5.07 -23.35 -12.65
CA ALA A 348 -6.21 -24.24 -12.43
C ALA A 348 -6.59 -24.31 -10.93
N SER A 349 -5.62 -24.17 -10.02
CA SER A 349 -5.88 -24.09 -8.57
C SER A 349 -6.58 -22.77 -8.22
N LEU A 350 -6.19 -21.64 -8.82
CA LEU A 350 -6.89 -20.37 -8.64
C LEU A 350 -8.33 -20.49 -9.12
N HIS A 351 -8.53 -21.05 -10.30
CA HIS A 351 -9.89 -21.20 -10.89
C HIS A 351 -10.79 -22.06 -10.01
N ARG A 352 -10.27 -23.19 -9.49
CA ARG A 352 -11.02 -24.04 -8.54
C ARG A 352 -11.41 -23.29 -7.28
N ALA A 353 -10.49 -22.54 -6.68
CA ALA A 353 -10.76 -21.74 -5.49
C ALA A 353 -11.80 -20.66 -5.76
N HIS A 354 -11.69 -19.95 -6.89
CA HIS A 354 -12.64 -18.92 -7.29
C HIS A 354 -14.06 -19.48 -7.47
N GLU A 355 -14.20 -20.60 -8.19
CA GLU A 355 -15.49 -21.22 -8.43
C GLU A 355 -16.08 -21.88 -7.16
N ALA A 356 -15.23 -22.34 -6.24
CA ALA A 356 -15.69 -22.81 -4.93
C ALA A 356 -16.26 -21.66 -4.10
N ASP A 357 -15.52 -20.54 -3.96
CA ASP A 357 -16.01 -19.36 -3.23
C ASP A 357 -17.33 -18.81 -3.81
N LYS A 358 -17.46 -18.74 -5.14
CA LYS A 358 -18.71 -18.30 -5.80
C LYS A 358 -19.90 -19.19 -5.48
N ARG A 359 -19.69 -20.50 -5.37
CA ARG A 359 -20.76 -21.46 -5.05
C ARG A 359 -21.13 -21.48 -3.56
N GLU A 360 -20.11 -21.38 -2.70
CA GLU A 360 -20.29 -21.48 -1.24
C GLU A 360 -20.81 -20.19 -0.62
N SER A 361 -20.52 -19.04 -1.25
CA SER A 361 -20.81 -17.72 -0.69
C SER A 361 -21.26 -16.76 -1.80
N GLN A 362 -22.45 -16.99 -2.34
CA GLN A 362 -23.00 -16.17 -3.41
C GLN A 362 -23.16 -14.71 -2.97
N ALA A 363 -22.68 -13.77 -3.78
CA ALA A 363 -22.82 -12.34 -3.49
C ALA A 363 -24.29 -11.91 -3.47
N VAL A 364 -24.70 -11.25 -2.41
CA VAL A 364 -26.00 -10.58 -2.29
C VAL A 364 -25.75 -9.09 -2.39
N ILE A 365 -26.28 -8.47 -3.45
CA ILE A 365 -26.09 -7.05 -3.75
C ILE A 365 -27.48 -6.39 -3.85
N HIS A 366 -27.64 -5.25 -3.17
CA HIS A 366 -28.87 -4.46 -3.21
C HIS A 366 -28.51 -2.98 -3.22
N ASP A 367 -29.15 -2.21 -4.09
CA ASP A 367 -28.95 -0.77 -4.26
C ASP A 367 -27.46 -0.35 -4.36
N GLY A 368 -26.68 -1.11 -5.12
CA GLY A 368 -25.25 -0.86 -5.30
C GLY A 368 -24.39 -1.15 -4.07
N LYS A 369 -24.90 -1.89 -3.08
CA LYS A 369 -24.17 -2.31 -1.88
C LYS A 369 -24.07 -3.82 -1.80
N LEU A 370 -22.85 -4.32 -1.51
CA LEU A 370 -22.61 -5.71 -1.19
C LEU A 370 -23.05 -5.97 0.26
N LEU A 371 -24.05 -6.82 0.45
CA LEU A 371 -24.62 -7.14 1.75
C LEU A 371 -23.93 -8.36 2.38
N SER A 372 -23.69 -9.42 1.57
CA SER A 372 -23.00 -10.64 1.99
C SER A 372 -22.40 -11.37 0.80
N GLY A 373 -21.55 -12.34 1.06
CA GLY A 373 -21.01 -13.25 0.07
C GLY A 373 -19.66 -12.83 -0.53
N TYR A 374 -19.25 -13.54 -1.56
CA TYR A 374 -17.99 -13.40 -2.27
C TYR A 374 -18.15 -12.56 -3.53
N LEU A 375 -17.40 -11.47 -3.65
CA LEU A 375 -17.36 -10.61 -4.83
C LEU A 375 -15.90 -10.55 -5.38
N PRO A 376 -15.64 -11.06 -6.60
CA PRO A 376 -14.36 -10.83 -7.25
C PRO A 376 -14.27 -9.35 -7.67
N LEU A 377 -13.12 -8.72 -7.38
CA LEU A 377 -12.86 -7.33 -7.74
C LEU A 377 -12.11 -7.19 -9.07
N VAL A 378 -11.66 -8.29 -9.63
CA VAL A 378 -10.98 -8.40 -10.92
C VAL A 378 -11.46 -9.67 -11.62
N PRO A 379 -11.42 -9.75 -12.95
CA PRO A 379 -11.77 -10.98 -13.67
C PRO A 379 -10.75 -12.09 -13.33
N VAL A 380 -11.23 -13.32 -13.34
CA VAL A 380 -10.39 -14.53 -13.19
C VAL A 380 -10.45 -15.30 -14.52
N GLY A 381 -9.47 -15.06 -15.38
CA GLY A 381 -9.29 -15.76 -16.65
C GLY A 381 -8.54 -17.09 -16.50
N SER A 382 -8.48 -17.88 -17.60
CA SER A 382 -7.85 -19.21 -17.63
C SER A 382 -6.37 -19.21 -17.20
N GLU A 383 -5.66 -18.13 -17.44
CA GLU A 383 -4.23 -17.98 -17.16
C GLU A 383 -3.94 -17.16 -15.91
N SER A 384 -4.98 -16.65 -15.20
CA SER A 384 -4.80 -15.82 -14.01
C SER A 384 -4.10 -16.58 -12.90
N ARG A 385 -3.18 -15.90 -12.22
CA ARG A 385 -2.44 -16.39 -11.04
C ARG A 385 -2.68 -15.54 -9.80
N TYR A 386 -3.21 -14.33 -9.99
CA TYR A 386 -3.64 -13.45 -8.91
C TYR A 386 -5.14 -13.24 -8.99
N ARG A 387 -5.78 -13.16 -7.83
CA ARG A 387 -7.15 -12.68 -7.69
C ARG A 387 -7.24 -11.64 -6.58
N ALA A 388 -8.13 -10.69 -6.73
CA ALA A 388 -8.54 -9.78 -5.67
C ALA A 388 -10.05 -9.92 -5.46
N TYR A 389 -10.46 -9.99 -4.20
CA TYR A 389 -11.87 -10.17 -3.86
C TYR A 389 -12.23 -9.56 -2.51
N VAL A 390 -13.52 -9.36 -2.33
CA VAL A 390 -14.13 -9.06 -1.03
C VAL A 390 -15.03 -10.22 -0.64
N LYS A 391 -15.02 -10.58 0.64
CA LYS A 391 -15.95 -11.54 1.24
C LYS A 391 -16.58 -10.90 2.47
N VAL A 392 -17.91 -10.83 2.47
CA VAL A 392 -18.71 -10.25 3.57
C VAL A 392 -19.43 -11.37 4.28
N ALA A 393 -19.36 -11.38 5.62
CA ALA A 393 -20.09 -12.34 6.44
C ALA A 393 -21.62 -12.13 6.29
N GLU A 394 -22.38 -13.22 6.44
CA GLU A 394 -23.85 -13.18 6.47
C GLU A 394 -24.38 -12.46 7.71
#